data_677fa08c11622c803dab76d22dce4f70
#
_entry.id   677fa08c11622c803dab76d22dce4f70
#
_cell.length_a   1.000
_cell.length_b   1.000
_cell.length_c   1.000
_cell.angle_alpha   90.00
_cell.angle_beta   90.00
_cell.angle_gamma   90.00
#
_symmetry.space_group_name_H-M   'P 1'
#
loop_
_entity.id
_entity.type
_entity.pdbx_description
1 polymer ?
#
loop_
_entity_poly.entity_id
_entity_poly.type
_entity_poly.pdbx_seq_one_letter_code
_entity_poly.pdbx_strand_id
1 'polypeptide(L)'
;MKWAIRLTRLARADIAAAWMHFSQSSSEEVADAWQEGLETEITRLSLFPASLPVAEENAFFFKTTYRLLYRRTRRGPAYQIFFILQTSPDDAPTVRVMHIRHAARAPMTRLEAREIESSE
;
A
#
# COMPACT_ATOMS: atom_id res chain seq x y z
N MET A 1 -0.50 5.98 20.78
CA MET A 1 0.27 4.75 20.53
C MET A 1 0.74 4.72 19.09
N LYS A 2 1.98 4.36 18.88
CA LYS A 2 2.58 4.31 17.56
C LYS A 2 2.51 2.90 16.98
N TRP A 3 2.03 2.78 15.76
CA TRP A 3 1.96 1.49 15.08
C TRP A 3 3.27 1.20 14.37
N ALA A 4 3.77 -0.02 14.47
CA ALA A 4 4.89 -0.48 13.65
C ALA A 4 4.42 -0.63 12.21
N ILE A 5 5.32 -0.42 11.24
CA ILE A 5 5.01 -0.55 9.82
C ILE A 5 5.76 -1.75 9.26
N ARG A 6 5.05 -2.60 8.54
CA ARG A 6 5.63 -3.78 7.92
C ARG A 6 5.10 -3.92 6.50
N LEU A 7 6.00 -4.12 5.55
CA LEU A 7 5.63 -4.35 4.16
C LEU A 7 5.79 -5.83 3.83
N THR A 8 4.77 -6.39 3.16
CA THR A 8 4.87 -7.76 2.66
C THR A 8 5.85 -7.81 1.48
N ARG A 9 6.26 -9.01 1.12
CA ARG A 9 7.10 -9.24 -0.05
C ARG A 9 6.43 -8.72 -1.32
N LEU A 10 5.12 -8.95 -1.47
CA LEU A 10 4.36 -8.46 -2.61
C LEU A 10 4.37 -6.92 -2.66
N ALA A 11 4.12 -6.26 -1.53
CA ALA A 11 4.15 -4.80 -1.48
C ALA A 11 5.50 -4.25 -1.92
N ARG A 12 6.59 -4.87 -1.48
CA ARG A 12 7.93 -4.47 -1.90
C ARG A 12 8.16 -4.67 -3.39
N ALA A 13 7.67 -5.78 -3.94
CA ALA A 13 7.75 -6.04 -5.37
C ALA A 13 6.93 -5.03 -6.17
N ASP A 14 5.76 -4.64 -5.66
CA ASP A 14 4.92 -3.62 -6.29
C ASP A 14 5.65 -2.27 -6.35
N ILE A 15 6.33 -1.89 -5.27
CA ILE A 15 7.10 -0.64 -5.24
C ILE A 15 8.22 -0.68 -6.28
N ALA A 16 8.95 -1.78 -6.33
CA ALA A 16 10.05 -1.95 -7.30
C ALA A 16 9.53 -1.88 -8.75
N ALA A 17 8.40 -2.51 -9.03
CA ALA A 17 7.79 -2.49 -10.36
C ALA A 17 7.34 -1.07 -10.75
N ALA A 18 6.75 -0.33 -9.82
CA ALA A 18 6.32 1.05 -10.07
C ALA A 18 7.52 1.96 -10.28
N TRP A 19 8.59 1.79 -9.47
CA TRP A 19 9.82 2.56 -9.65
C TRP A 19 10.40 2.33 -11.04
N MET A 20 10.46 1.07 -11.47
CA MET A 20 10.97 0.73 -12.80
C MET A 20 10.12 1.38 -13.90
N HIS A 21 8.80 1.36 -13.76
CA HIS A 21 7.88 2.01 -14.70
C HIS A 21 8.20 3.51 -14.81
N PHE A 22 8.33 4.22 -13.70
CA PHE A 22 8.64 5.65 -13.71
C PHE A 22 10.03 5.95 -14.26
N SER A 23 11.02 5.12 -13.95
CA SER A 23 12.38 5.34 -14.44
C SER A 23 12.46 5.17 -15.96
N GLN A 24 11.67 4.26 -16.53
CA GLN A 24 11.63 4.01 -17.98
C GLN A 24 10.74 5.02 -18.72
N SER A 25 9.61 5.40 -18.13
CA SER A 25 8.66 6.30 -18.79
C SER A 25 8.95 7.78 -18.55
N SER A 26 9.77 8.11 -17.58
CA SER A 26 10.14 9.48 -17.25
C SER A 26 11.65 9.58 -16.95
N SER A 27 12.04 9.48 -15.67
CA SER A 27 13.45 9.53 -15.28
C SER A 27 13.66 8.83 -13.94
N GLU A 28 14.92 8.54 -13.63
CA GLU A 28 15.27 7.99 -12.31
C GLU A 28 14.95 8.98 -11.20
N GLU A 29 15.14 10.28 -11.45
CA GLU A 29 14.81 11.32 -10.45
C GLU A 29 13.32 11.33 -10.12
N VAL A 30 12.46 11.16 -11.14
CA VAL A 30 11.01 11.07 -10.92
C VAL A 30 10.66 9.80 -10.17
N ALA A 31 11.29 8.68 -10.53
CA ALA A 31 11.08 7.42 -9.84
C ALA A 31 11.46 7.50 -8.36
N ASP A 32 12.61 8.11 -8.07
CA ASP A 32 13.08 8.30 -6.69
C ASP A 32 12.15 9.22 -5.91
N ALA A 33 11.70 10.32 -6.52
CA ALA A 33 10.79 11.25 -5.88
C ALA A 33 9.44 10.58 -5.57
N TRP A 34 8.95 9.75 -6.49
CA TRP A 34 7.72 8.98 -6.27
C TRP A 34 7.87 8.03 -5.09
N GLN A 35 8.97 7.28 -5.03
CA GLN A 35 9.21 6.32 -3.96
C GLN A 35 9.37 7.01 -2.61
N GLU A 36 10.13 8.11 -2.54
CA GLU A 36 10.30 8.86 -1.29
C GLU A 36 8.97 9.38 -0.77
N GLY A 37 8.13 9.92 -1.65
CA GLY A 37 6.81 10.41 -1.28
C GLY A 37 5.92 9.27 -0.78
N LEU A 38 5.96 8.12 -1.45
CA LEU A 38 5.21 6.93 -1.05
C LEU A 38 5.64 6.46 0.36
N GLU A 39 6.94 6.37 0.59
CA GLU A 39 7.48 5.93 1.88
C GLU A 39 7.09 6.90 3.00
N THR A 40 7.08 8.19 2.72
CA THR A 40 6.61 9.20 3.68
C THR A 40 5.15 8.97 4.05
N GLU A 41 4.28 8.74 3.06
CA GLU A 41 2.87 8.49 3.32
C GLU A 41 2.65 7.18 4.09
N ILE A 42 3.39 6.14 3.74
CA ILE A 42 3.32 4.86 4.46
C ILE A 42 3.75 5.05 5.93
N THR A 43 4.83 5.80 6.15
CA THR A 43 5.32 6.07 7.51
C THR A 43 4.28 6.79 8.36
N ARG A 44 3.48 7.66 7.76
CA ARG A 44 2.40 8.35 8.48
C ARG A 44 1.33 7.40 9.00
N LEU A 45 1.22 6.19 8.44
CA LEU A 45 0.31 5.18 8.95
C LEU A 45 0.65 4.71 10.36
N SER A 46 1.84 5.06 10.88
CA SER A 46 2.20 4.80 12.27
C SER A 46 1.30 5.55 13.24
N LEU A 47 0.61 6.60 12.77
CA LEU A 47 -0.31 7.42 13.55
C LEU A 47 -1.72 7.28 12.98
N PHE A 48 -2.67 6.86 13.79
CA PHE A 48 -4.10 6.81 13.45
C PHE A 48 -4.44 6.08 12.13
N PRO A 49 -3.88 4.88 11.86
CA PRO A 49 -4.18 4.18 10.60
C PRO A 49 -5.66 3.79 10.46
N ALA A 50 -6.35 3.58 11.57
CA ALA A 50 -7.77 3.22 11.55
C ALA A 50 -8.69 4.38 11.14
N SER A 51 -8.16 5.60 11.01
CA SER A 51 -8.94 6.76 10.54
C SER A 51 -9.13 6.76 9.03
N LEU A 52 -8.39 5.92 8.29
CA LEU A 52 -8.51 5.85 6.85
C LEU A 52 -9.71 4.98 6.44
N PRO A 53 -10.24 5.21 5.23
CA PRO A 53 -11.40 4.45 4.79
C PRO A 53 -11.08 2.98 4.53
N VAL A 54 -12.07 2.14 4.70
CA VAL A 54 -12.02 0.75 4.29
C VAL A 54 -12.00 0.72 2.76
N ALA A 55 -11.20 -0.17 2.18
CA ALA A 55 -11.11 -0.30 0.74
C ALA A 55 -12.44 -0.77 0.13
N GLU A 56 -12.70 -0.34 -1.11
CA GLU A 56 -13.91 -0.79 -1.83
C GLU A 56 -13.91 -2.31 -1.97
N GLU A 57 -12.73 -2.91 -2.14
CA GLU A 57 -12.55 -4.36 -2.29
C GLU A 57 -12.56 -5.12 -0.96
N ASN A 58 -12.88 -4.46 0.15
CA ASN A 58 -12.82 -5.06 1.47
C ASN A 58 -13.56 -6.40 1.56
N ALA A 59 -14.69 -6.53 0.85
CA ALA A 59 -15.48 -7.76 0.87
C ALA A 59 -14.74 -8.97 0.29
N PHE A 60 -13.67 -8.75 -0.48
CA PHE A 60 -12.87 -9.83 -1.06
C PHE A 60 -11.83 -10.40 -0.10
N PHE A 61 -11.58 -9.70 1.01
CA PHE A 61 -10.57 -10.06 2.00
C PHE A 61 -11.23 -10.67 3.24
N PHE A 62 -10.52 -11.56 3.92
CA PHE A 62 -10.98 -12.11 5.18
C PHE A 62 -10.87 -11.10 6.33
N LYS A 63 -9.81 -10.29 6.30
CA LYS A 63 -9.59 -9.25 7.32
C LYS A 63 -9.99 -7.89 6.79
N THR A 64 -10.40 -7.01 7.70
CA THR A 64 -10.72 -5.62 7.33
C THR A 64 -9.52 -4.98 6.65
N THR A 65 -9.71 -4.53 5.42
CA THR A 65 -8.67 -3.98 4.57
C THR A 65 -8.93 -2.51 4.32
N TYR A 66 -7.95 -1.70 4.66
CA TYR A 66 -8.00 -0.23 4.52
C TYR A 66 -7.26 0.20 3.27
N ARG A 67 -7.53 1.42 2.84
CA ARG A 67 -6.91 1.99 1.65
C ARG A 67 -6.39 3.40 1.90
N LEU A 68 -5.14 3.64 1.50
CA LEU A 68 -4.54 4.97 1.43
C LEU A 68 -4.32 5.29 -0.04
N LEU A 69 -4.68 6.51 -0.46
CA LEU A 69 -4.39 6.98 -1.82
C LEU A 69 -3.15 7.86 -1.80
N TYR A 70 -2.27 7.65 -2.77
CA TYR A 70 -1.05 8.43 -2.92
C TYR A 70 -0.88 8.92 -4.34
N ARG A 71 -0.52 10.20 -4.47
CA ARG A 71 -0.09 10.83 -5.73
C ARG A 71 1.21 11.57 -5.47
N ARG A 72 2.18 11.40 -6.34
CA ARG A 72 3.42 12.18 -6.24
C ARG A 72 3.15 13.65 -6.49
N THR A 73 2.30 13.93 -7.49
CA THR A 73 1.90 15.28 -7.84
C THR A 73 0.38 15.36 -7.89
N ARG A 74 -0.14 16.58 -7.79
CA ARG A 74 -1.58 16.80 -7.75
C ARG A 74 -2.33 16.20 -8.95
N ARG A 75 -1.69 16.20 -10.13
CA ARG A 75 -2.30 15.67 -11.37
C ARG A 75 -1.70 14.34 -11.80
N GLY A 76 -0.80 13.80 -11.01
CA GLY A 76 -0.18 12.53 -11.33
C GLY A 76 -1.09 11.34 -11.09
N PRO A 77 -0.64 10.15 -11.51
CA PRO A 77 -1.41 8.94 -11.30
C PRO A 77 -1.57 8.64 -9.81
N ALA A 78 -2.75 8.17 -9.44
CA ALA A 78 -3.04 7.75 -8.07
C ALA A 78 -2.63 6.29 -7.90
N TYR A 79 -2.03 5.99 -6.75
CA TYR A 79 -1.75 4.62 -6.33
C TYR A 79 -2.53 4.32 -5.07
N GLN A 80 -3.05 3.10 -4.98
CA GLN A 80 -3.77 2.63 -3.81
C GLN A 80 -2.84 1.76 -2.98
N ILE A 81 -2.80 2.05 -1.68
CA ILE A 81 -2.01 1.28 -0.73
C ILE A 81 -2.99 0.53 0.15
N PHE A 82 -3.00 -0.80 0.05
CA PHE A 82 -3.90 -1.66 0.82
C PHE A 82 -3.17 -2.18 2.05
N PHE A 83 -3.79 -2.02 3.22
CA PHE A 83 -3.19 -2.46 4.46
C PHE A 83 -4.21 -3.00 5.44
N ILE A 84 -3.74 -3.83 6.35
CA ILE A 84 -4.54 -4.35 7.47
C ILE A 84 -3.87 -3.95 8.78
N LEU A 85 -4.65 -4.00 9.84
CA LEU A 85 -4.16 -3.72 11.19
C LEU A 85 -4.05 -5.04 11.94
N GLN A 86 -2.86 -5.32 12.45
CA GLN A 86 -2.59 -6.53 13.22
C GLN A 86 -2.32 -6.17 14.66
N THR A 87 -3.07 -6.78 15.57
CA THR A 87 -2.87 -6.64 17.00
C THR A 87 -2.76 -8.03 17.61
N SER A 88 -1.83 -8.17 18.54
CA SER A 88 -1.63 -9.39 19.30
C SER A 88 -1.27 -9.00 20.73
N PRO A 89 -1.68 -9.79 21.73
CA PRO A 89 -1.26 -9.50 23.12
C PRO A 89 0.25 -9.48 23.32
N ASP A 90 0.98 -10.24 22.48
CA ASP A 90 2.42 -10.43 22.64
C ASP A 90 3.26 -9.53 21.75
N ASP A 91 2.64 -8.86 20.75
CA ASP A 91 3.37 -8.06 19.78
C ASP A 91 2.88 -6.62 19.74
N ALA A 92 3.77 -5.72 19.33
CA ALA A 92 3.38 -4.35 19.08
C ALA A 92 2.32 -4.27 17.96
N PRO A 93 1.34 -3.35 18.08
CA PRO A 93 0.38 -3.14 16.99
C PRO A 93 1.12 -2.82 15.69
N THR A 94 0.72 -3.46 14.61
CA THR A 94 1.42 -3.37 13.33
C THR A 94 0.45 -3.04 12.19
N VAL A 95 0.85 -2.08 11.36
CA VAL A 95 0.22 -1.84 10.06
C VAL A 95 0.95 -2.73 9.07
N ARG A 96 0.22 -3.68 8.48
CA ARG A 96 0.78 -4.56 7.46
C ARG A 96 0.35 -4.06 6.09
N VAL A 97 1.28 -3.47 5.35
CA VAL A 97 1.04 -3.02 3.98
C VAL A 97 1.15 -4.21 3.07
N MET A 98 0.04 -4.57 2.41
CA MET A 98 -0.08 -5.81 1.65
C MET A 98 0.15 -5.65 0.16
N HIS A 99 -0.25 -4.51 -0.42
CA HIS A 99 -0.27 -4.35 -1.87
C HIS A 99 -0.31 -2.87 -2.24
N ILE A 100 0.39 -2.53 -3.32
CA ILE A 100 0.37 -1.18 -3.88
C ILE A 100 -0.04 -1.33 -5.34
N ARG A 101 -1.07 -0.57 -5.74
CA ARG A 101 -1.73 -0.77 -7.02
C ARG A 101 -2.04 0.56 -7.69
N HIS A 102 -1.70 0.69 -8.97
CA HIS A 102 -2.12 1.85 -9.77
C HIS A 102 -3.65 1.90 -9.79
N ALA A 103 -4.24 3.05 -9.48
CA ALA A 103 -5.69 3.18 -9.37
C ALA A 103 -6.43 2.91 -10.68
N ALA A 104 -5.78 3.14 -11.82
CA ALA A 104 -6.36 2.90 -13.14
C ALA A 104 -6.23 1.45 -13.63
N ARG A 105 -5.55 0.60 -12.85
CA ARG A 105 -5.45 -0.82 -13.19
C ARG A 105 -6.82 -1.48 -13.15
N ALA A 106 -6.99 -2.58 -13.92
CA ALA A 106 -8.23 -3.36 -13.92
C ALA A 106 -8.70 -3.68 -12.49
N PRO A 107 -10.01 -3.73 -12.25
CA PRO A 107 -10.54 -4.04 -10.91
C PRO A 107 -9.95 -5.32 -10.34
N MET A 108 -9.73 -5.31 -9.02
CA MET A 108 -9.21 -6.48 -8.32
C MET A 108 -10.21 -7.62 -8.35
N THR A 109 -9.72 -8.83 -8.60
CA THR A 109 -10.54 -10.03 -8.52
C THR A 109 -10.45 -10.65 -7.12
N ARG A 110 -11.39 -11.54 -6.79
CA ARG A 110 -11.35 -12.28 -5.53
C ARG A 110 -10.09 -13.14 -5.43
N LEU A 111 -9.66 -13.73 -6.54
CA LEU A 111 -8.45 -14.55 -6.57
C LEU A 111 -7.21 -13.70 -6.27
N GLU A 112 -7.10 -12.52 -6.87
CA GLU A 112 -6.02 -11.58 -6.57
C GLU A 112 -6.01 -11.21 -5.08
N ALA A 113 -7.18 -10.92 -4.51
CA ALA A 113 -7.29 -10.56 -3.10
C ALA A 113 -6.77 -11.69 -2.20
N ARG A 114 -7.06 -12.95 -2.55
CA ARG A 114 -6.55 -14.11 -1.82
C ARG A 114 -5.03 -14.20 -1.88
N GLU A 115 -4.47 -13.98 -3.06
CA GLU A 115 -3.03 -13.98 -3.26
C GLU A 115 -2.35 -12.85 -2.48
N ILE A 116 -2.95 -11.67 -2.50
CA ILE A 116 -2.46 -10.51 -1.76
C ILE A 116 -2.46 -10.80 -0.26
N GLU A 117 -3.57 -11.33 0.24
CA GLU A 117 -3.73 -11.59 1.68
C GLU A 117 -2.81 -12.69 2.18
N SER A 118 -2.46 -13.65 1.35
CA SER A 118 -1.57 -14.76 1.71
C SER A 118 -0.09 -14.42 1.61
N SER A 119 0.27 -13.28 1.03
CA SER A 119 1.67 -12.87 0.90
C SER A 119 2.25 -12.46 2.25
N GLU A 120 3.46 -12.92 2.51
CA GLU A 120 4.24 -12.57 3.68
C GLU A 120 5.22 -11.41 3.38
#